data_d944ae54da3a606031922d60c83e4a70
#
_entry.id   d944ae54da3a606031922d60c83e4a70
#
_cell.length_a   1.000
_cell.length_b   1.000
_cell.length_c   1.000
_cell.angle_alpha   90.00
_cell.angle_beta   90.00
_cell.angle_gamma   90.00
#
_symmetry.space_group_name_H-M   'P 1'
#
loop_
_entity.id
_entity.type
_entity.pdbx_description
1 polymer ?
#
loop_
_entity_poly.entity_id
_entity_poly.type
_entity_poly.pdbx_seq_one_letter_code
_entity_poly.pdbx_strand_id
1 'polypeptide(L)'
;MLIILAACQSQAASALSPTNTPTPNPTTQPTVTSTPTPTASPSPSATPAPTLFPLPALDPQATLAPCEKRRPAADDLLAEVSDNYGLDPNYVPGDLVKLGNYLPGRVTLPDMLLRQPAAQALGKMVKAMLADGLAPTVLSSYRSYFDQAVAHNRWLVEDPANANEISALPGHSEHQLGTVVDFGSPEIPGLTGSTTAPFSPLFDQTSEGRWLAKHAFEYGFSMSSPPGAQLLTGLAYEPWHYRYVGVEMATYLHASGLYLDQYLFKVRPVMPCLP
;
A
#
# COMPACT_ATOMS: atom_id res chain seq x y z
N MET A 1 20.57 -58.38 3.75
CA MET A 1 21.87 -58.65 4.34
C MET A 1 22.67 -57.35 4.19
N LEU A 2 22.83 -56.48 5.13
CA LEU A 2 23.38 -56.54 6.48
C LEU A 2 22.74 -55.43 7.34
N ILE A 3 22.32 -55.79 8.52
CA ILE A 3 21.87 -54.95 9.63
C ILE A 3 23.12 -54.52 10.40
N ILE A 4 23.25 -53.28 10.78
CA ILE A 4 24.04 -52.91 11.97
C ILE A 4 23.24 -51.93 12.81
N LEU A 5 22.96 -52.37 14.04
CA LEU A 5 22.39 -51.70 15.20
C LEU A 5 23.47 -51.01 16.02
N ALA A 6 22.98 -50.20 16.92
CA ALA A 6 23.54 -49.78 18.22
C ALA A 6 24.26 -48.42 18.21
N ALA A 7 24.17 -47.54 19.23
CA ALA A 7 23.82 -47.76 20.63
C ALA A 7 23.43 -46.43 21.28
N CYS A 8 22.51 -46.51 22.24
CA CYS A 8 22.28 -45.51 23.30
C CYS A 8 23.50 -45.40 24.20
N GLN A 9 23.85 -44.16 24.63
CA GLN A 9 24.55 -43.93 25.88
C GLN A 9 23.97 -42.73 26.63
N SER A 10 23.41 -43.03 27.78
CA SER A 10 23.06 -42.18 28.89
C SER A 10 24.26 -41.89 29.78
N GLN A 11 24.48 -40.68 30.24
CA GLN A 11 25.18 -40.34 31.45
C GLN A 11 24.70 -38.97 31.91
N ALA A 12 24.06 -38.89 33.01
CA ALA A 12 24.42 -38.90 34.40
C ALA A 12 24.55 -37.46 34.97
N ALA A 13 23.66 -37.20 35.91
CA ALA A 13 23.54 -35.97 36.71
C ALA A 13 24.80 -35.72 37.54
N SER A 14 25.18 -34.47 37.71
CA SER A 14 26.11 -34.01 38.70
C SER A 14 25.54 -32.94 39.58
N ALA A 15 25.79 -33.09 40.84
CA ALA A 15 25.20 -32.54 42.05
C ALA A 15 25.41 -31.03 42.26
N LEU A 16 24.47 -30.50 42.97
CA LEU A 16 24.40 -29.16 43.58
C LEU A 16 25.54 -28.95 44.62
N SER A 17 26.15 -27.76 44.66
CA SER A 17 26.94 -27.26 45.74
C SER A 17 26.35 -25.96 46.29
N PRO A 18 26.51 -25.65 47.60
CA PRO A 18 25.61 -24.80 48.36
C PRO A 18 25.91 -23.31 48.25
N THR A 19 24.82 -22.57 48.31
CA THR A 19 24.69 -21.12 48.44
C THR A 19 25.42 -20.51 49.62
N ASN A 20 26.23 -19.47 49.37
CA ASN A 20 26.64 -18.50 50.36
C ASN A 20 25.67 -17.32 50.38
N THR A 21 24.97 -17.14 51.48
CA THR A 21 24.10 -15.98 51.76
C THR A 21 24.95 -14.81 52.23
N PRO A 22 24.91 -13.63 51.64
CA PRO A 22 25.52 -12.44 52.23
C PRO A 22 24.57 -11.77 53.21
N THR A 23 25.14 -11.38 54.34
CA THR A 23 24.57 -10.63 55.46
C THR A 23 24.11 -9.22 55.02
N PRO A 24 22.98 -8.69 55.51
CA PRO A 24 22.50 -7.37 55.12
C PRO A 24 23.33 -6.26 55.77
N ASN A 25 23.75 -5.29 54.94
CA ASN A 25 24.41 -4.05 55.35
C ASN A 25 23.36 -2.99 55.74
N PRO A 26 23.60 -2.10 56.69
CA PRO A 26 22.58 -1.18 57.21
C PRO A 26 22.18 -0.11 56.21
N THR A 27 20.86 0.07 56.10
CA THR A 27 20.14 1.03 55.29
C THR A 27 20.54 2.47 55.64
N THR A 28 21.13 3.18 54.70
CA THR A 28 21.19 4.65 54.71
C THR A 28 19.91 5.19 54.05
N GLN A 29 19.20 6.00 54.83
CA GLN A 29 17.94 6.66 54.42
C GLN A 29 18.21 7.61 53.25
N PRO A 30 17.46 7.52 52.13
CA PRO A 30 17.64 8.46 51.00
C PRO A 30 17.05 9.82 51.36
N THR A 31 17.87 10.86 51.18
CA THR A 31 17.45 12.26 51.18
C THR A 31 16.43 12.51 50.09
N VAL A 32 15.27 12.99 50.44
CA VAL A 32 14.22 13.40 49.45
C VAL A 32 14.69 14.61 48.66
N THR A 33 15.13 14.39 47.45
CA THR A 33 15.37 15.45 46.48
C THR A 33 14.02 15.78 45.81
N SER A 34 13.58 17.03 45.96
CA SER A 34 12.36 17.54 45.35
C SER A 34 12.41 17.40 43.80
N THR A 35 11.56 16.57 43.25
CA THR A 35 11.36 16.41 41.80
C THR A 35 10.77 17.70 41.27
N PRO A 36 11.32 18.30 40.19
CA PRO A 36 10.70 19.44 39.55
C PRO A 36 9.35 19.03 38.93
N THR A 37 8.33 19.82 39.19
CA THR A 37 7.00 19.69 38.59
C THR A 37 7.12 19.69 37.06
N PRO A 38 6.53 18.72 36.32
CA PRO A 38 6.58 18.72 34.87
C PRO A 38 5.84 19.95 34.36
N THR A 39 6.56 20.81 33.65
CA THR A 39 5.98 21.90 32.87
C THR A 39 5.04 21.29 31.83
N ALA A 40 3.77 21.71 31.84
CA ALA A 40 2.77 21.27 30.88
C ALA A 40 3.28 21.52 29.45
N SER A 41 3.41 20.47 28.66
CA SER A 41 3.69 20.55 27.21
C SER A 41 2.55 21.31 26.53
N PRO A 42 2.81 22.26 25.62
CA PRO A 42 1.74 22.94 24.91
C PRO A 42 0.87 21.88 24.18
N SER A 43 -0.42 21.97 24.40
CA SER A 43 -1.42 21.17 23.68
C SER A 43 -1.22 21.36 22.17
N PRO A 44 -1.19 20.28 21.35
CA PRO A 44 -1.05 20.43 19.93
C PRO A 44 -2.19 21.32 19.42
N SER A 45 -1.81 22.38 18.74
CA SER A 45 -2.76 23.29 18.07
C SER A 45 -3.63 22.43 17.14
N ALA A 46 -4.95 22.55 17.26
CA ALA A 46 -5.88 21.81 16.42
C ALA A 46 -5.57 22.14 14.95
N THR A 47 -5.11 21.16 14.20
CA THR A 47 -4.98 21.28 12.73
C THR A 47 -6.37 21.65 12.19
N PRO A 48 -6.50 22.73 11.38
CA PRO A 48 -7.77 23.08 10.80
C PRO A 48 -8.33 21.89 10.00
N ALA A 49 -9.62 21.60 10.16
CA ALA A 49 -10.28 20.55 9.41
C ALA A 49 -10.03 20.76 7.91
N PRO A 50 -9.66 19.70 7.16
CA PRO A 50 -9.38 19.83 5.75
C PRO A 50 -10.60 20.42 5.03
N THR A 51 -10.38 21.52 4.32
CA THR A 51 -11.40 22.14 3.49
C THR A 51 -11.82 21.15 2.42
N LEU A 52 -13.12 20.84 2.32
CA LEU A 52 -13.62 19.97 1.26
C LEU A 52 -13.19 20.54 -0.09
N PHE A 53 -12.54 19.71 -0.91
CA PHE A 53 -12.25 20.09 -2.29
C PHE A 53 -13.56 20.44 -2.97
N PRO A 54 -13.70 21.64 -3.58
CA PRO A 54 -14.84 21.93 -4.40
C PRO A 54 -14.81 20.97 -5.59
N LEU A 55 -15.69 19.97 -5.57
CA LEU A 55 -16.00 19.25 -6.80
C LEU A 55 -16.53 20.27 -7.80
N PRO A 56 -16.19 20.14 -9.10
CA PRO A 56 -16.85 20.93 -10.12
C PRO A 56 -18.35 20.81 -9.93
N ALA A 57 -19.03 21.94 -9.85
CA ALA A 57 -20.47 22.01 -9.64
C ALA A 57 -21.13 21.10 -10.69
N LEU A 58 -21.97 20.18 -10.24
CA LEU A 58 -22.79 19.40 -11.17
C LEU A 58 -23.69 20.41 -11.89
N ASP A 59 -23.70 20.37 -13.22
CA ASP A 59 -24.60 21.18 -14.00
C ASP A 59 -26.06 20.93 -13.54
N PRO A 60 -26.74 21.91 -12.92
CA PRO A 60 -28.09 21.73 -12.41
C PRO A 60 -29.11 21.46 -13.53
N GLN A 61 -28.75 21.67 -14.81
CA GLN A 61 -29.57 21.37 -15.98
C GLN A 61 -29.23 20.02 -16.62
N ALA A 62 -28.24 19.28 -16.09
CA ALA A 62 -27.97 17.93 -16.56
C ALA A 62 -29.17 17.05 -16.18
N THR A 63 -30.14 16.94 -17.11
CA THR A 63 -31.09 15.84 -17.14
C THR A 63 -30.32 14.54 -16.92
N LEU A 64 -30.91 13.60 -16.19
CA LEU A 64 -30.31 12.29 -15.88
C LEU A 64 -29.53 11.75 -17.08
N ALA A 65 -28.27 12.19 -17.18
CA ALA A 65 -27.39 11.76 -18.25
C ALA A 65 -27.12 10.28 -18.04
N PRO A 66 -26.95 9.50 -19.12
CA PRO A 66 -26.47 8.13 -18.98
C PRO A 66 -25.28 8.10 -18.03
N CYS A 67 -25.19 7.09 -17.20
CA CYS A 67 -24.11 6.89 -16.19
C CYS A 67 -22.73 7.22 -16.72
N GLU A 68 -22.42 6.80 -17.94
CA GLU A 68 -21.14 6.99 -18.64
C GLU A 68 -20.70 8.46 -18.74
N LYS A 69 -21.63 9.41 -18.78
CA LYS A 69 -21.33 10.85 -18.90
C LYS A 69 -21.02 11.52 -17.54
N ARG A 70 -21.22 10.82 -16.43
CA ARG A 70 -20.96 11.35 -15.08
C ARG A 70 -19.63 10.91 -14.49
N ARG A 71 -18.92 10.00 -15.17
CA ARG A 71 -17.59 9.58 -14.76
C ARG A 71 -16.58 10.66 -15.12
N PRO A 72 -15.52 10.86 -14.28
CA PRO A 72 -14.32 11.49 -14.75
C PRO A 72 -13.82 10.76 -16.00
N ALA A 73 -13.29 11.52 -16.97
CA ALA A 73 -12.59 10.90 -18.09
C ALA A 73 -11.48 10.00 -17.56
N ALA A 74 -11.15 8.93 -18.30
CA ALA A 74 -10.07 8.02 -17.89
C ALA A 74 -8.71 8.73 -17.72
N ASP A 75 -8.52 9.89 -18.35
CA ASP A 75 -7.33 10.73 -18.16
C ASP A 75 -7.33 11.56 -16.89
N ASP A 76 -8.45 11.66 -16.18
CA ASP A 76 -8.53 12.32 -14.88
C ASP A 76 -7.79 11.48 -13.82
N LEU A 77 -7.00 12.10 -12.96
CA LEU A 77 -6.30 11.41 -11.87
C LEU A 77 -7.26 10.75 -10.87
N LEU A 78 -8.50 11.22 -10.80
CA LEU A 78 -9.56 10.70 -9.94
C LEU A 78 -10.56 9.82 -10.73
N ALA A 79 -10.18 9.30 -11.90
CA ALA A 79 -11.01 8.37 -12.66
C ALA A 79 -11.39 7.16 -11.80
N GLU A 80 -12.67 6.84 -11.76
CA GLU A 80 -13.17 5.69 -10.98
C GLU A 80 -13.02 4.42 -11.81
N VAL A 81 -12.33 3.44 -11.25
CA VAL A 81 -12.15 2.09 -11.81
C VAL A 81 -12.35 1.09 -10.71
N SER A 82 -13.36 0.24 -10.85
CA SER A 82 -13.74 -0.77 -9.84
C SER A 82 -14.51 -1.89 -10.54
N ASP A 83 -15.01 -2.88 -9.82
CA ASP A 83 -15.85 -3.94 -10.38
C ASP A 83 -17.06 -3.41 -11.15
N ASN A 84 -17.57 -2.24 -10.76
CA ASN A 84 -18.73 -1.61 -11.39
C ASN A 84 -18.37 -0.65 -12.53
N TYR A 85 -17.10 -0.25 -12.64
CA TYR A 85 -16.64 0.79 -13.55
C TYR A 85 -15.38 0.35 -14.29
N GLY A 86 -15.55 -0.06 -15.54
CA GLY A 86 -14.46 -0.48 -16.42
C GLY A 86 -13.97 0.62 -17.37
N LEU A 87 -12.77 0.45 -17.89
CA LEU A 87 -12.17 1.25 -18.96
C LEU A 87 -12.36 0.58 -20.32
N ASP A 88 -12.35 1.37 -21.37
CA ASP A 88 -12.33 0.85 -22.74
C ASP A 88 -11.12 -0.06 -22.96
N PRO A 89 -11.26 -1.23 -23.62
CA PRO A 89 -10.14 -2.13 -23.90
C PRO A 89 -8.96 -1.47 -24.63
N ASN A 90 -9.24 -0.45 -25.43
CA ASN A 90 -8.24 0.27 -26.22
C ASN A 90 -7.71 1.53 -25.51
N TYR A 91 -8.21 1.83 -24.30
CA TYR A 91 -7.73 2.99 -23.57
C TYR A 91 -6.27 2.81 -23.16
N VAL A 92 -5.44 3.75 -23.59
CA VAL A 92 -4.01 3.87 -23.23
C VAL A 92 -3.75 5.34 -22.88
N PRO A 93 -3.22 5.65 -21.71
CA PRO A 93 -2.85 7.03 -21.37
C PRO A 93 -1.84 7.60 -22.37
N GLY A 94 -2.07 8.85 -22.81
CA GLY A 94 -1.24 9.49 -23.84
C GLY A 94 0.13 9.98 -23.35
N ASP A 95 0.36 10.01 -22.04
CA ASP A 95 1.55 10.55 -21.38
C ASP A 95 2.40 9.50 -20.65
N LEU A 96 2.33 8.24 -21.10
CA LEU A 96 3.15 7.15 -20.55
C LEU A 96 4.64 7.37 -20.84
N VAL A 97 5.47 7.19 -19.81
CA VAL A 97 6.93 7.29 -19.85
C VAL A 97 7.58 6.08 -19.21
N LYS A 98 8.82 5.75 -19.64
CA LYS A 98 9.59 4.66 -19.06
C LYS A 98 10.10 5.02 -17.66
N LEU A 99 9.87 4.16 -16.68
CA LEU A 99 10.33 4.34 -15.30
C LEU A 99 11.86 4.33 -15.17
N GLY A 100 12.58 3.66 -16.07
CA GLY A 100 14.04 3.69 -16.10
C GLY A 100 14.65 5.08 -16.28
N ASN A 101 13.86 6.07 -16.74
CA ASN A 101 14.29 7.47 -16.84
C ASN A 101 14.21 8.22 -15.49
N TYR A 102 13.52 7.66 -14.50
CA TYR A 102 13.23 8.30 -13.22
C TYR A 102 13.78 7.53 -12.02
N LEU A 103 14.00 6.24 -12.16
CA LEU A 103 14.36 5.32 -11.09
C LEU A 103 15.65 4.56 -11.39
N PRO A 104 16.48 4.24 -10.37
CA PRO A 104 17.62 3.35 -10.54
C PRO A 104 17.19 1.95 -10.98
N GLY A 105 17.99 1.29 -11.83
CA GLY A 105 17.68 -0.05 -12.35
C GLY A 105 17.57 -1.16 -11.31
N ARG A 106 18.06 -0.93 -10.08
CA ARG A 106 17.84 -1.85 -8.96
C ARG A 106 16.42 -1.74 -8.33
N VAL A 107 15.69 -0.68 -8.65
CA VAL A 107 14.35 -0.39 -8.11
C VAL A 107 13.26 -0.87 -9.06
N THR A 108 13.50 -0.79 -10.36
CA THR A 108 12.48 -1.06 -11.38
C THR A 108 13.10 -1.73 -12.61
N LEU A 109 12.28 -2.44 -13.37
CA LEU A 109 12.64 -2.79 -14.74
C LEU A 109 12.55 -1.52 -15.62
N PRO A 110 13.54 -1.27 -16.49
CA PRO A 110 13.67 0.02 -17.18
C PRO A 110 12.51 0.32 -18.14
N ASP A 111 11.86 -0.70 -18.69
CA ASP A 111 10.77 -0.57 -19.65
C ASP A 111 9.37 -0.52 -19.03
N MET A 112 9.24 -0.62 -17.71
CA MET A 112 7.97 -0.37 -17.02
C MET A 112 7.49 1.05 -17.33
N LEU A 113 6.18 1.21 -17.53
CA LEU A 113 5.56 2.47 -17.93
C LEU A 113 4.70 3.03 -16.79
N LEU A 114 4.67 4.37 -16.72
CA LEU A 114 3.77 5.10 -15.83
C LEU A 114 3.44 6.44 -16.48
N ARG A 115 2.32 7.07 -16.14
CA ARG A 115 2.04 8.43 -16.59
C ARG A 115 3.10 9.40 -16.07
N GLN A 116 3.46 10.37 -16.89
CA GLN A 116 4.57 11.28 -16.60
C GLN A 116 4.49 11.96 -15.23
N PRO A 117 3.35 12.55 -14.77
CA PRO A 117 3.29 13.17 -13.45
C PRO A 117 3.47 12.16 -12.31
N ALA A 118 2.92 10.95 -12.46
CA ALA A 118 3.09 9.88 -11.47
C ALA A 118 4.55 9.38 -11.43
N ALA A 119 5.22 9.24 -12.59
CA ALA A 119 6.63 8.84 -12.67
C ALA A 119 7.57 9.87 -12.03
N GLN A 120 7.32 11.16 -12.22
CA GLN A 120 8.07 12.24 -11.58
C GLN A 120 7.91 12.24 -10.06
N ALA A 121 6.68 12.05 -9.58
CA ALA A 121 6.36 11.96 -8.16
C ALA A 121 7.01 10.71 -7.53
N LEU A 122 6.90 9.56 -8.20
CA LEU A 122 7.54 8.31 -7.80
C LEU A 122 9.06 8.44 -7.70
N GLY A 123 9.69 9.11 -8.65
CA GLY A 123 11.13 9.38 -8.61
C GLY A 123 11.57 10.15 -7.36
N LYS A 124 10.79 11.17 -6.95
CA LYS A 124 11.04 11.92 -5.72
C LYS A 124 10.83 11.05 -4.48
N MET A 125 9.74 10.28 -4.43
CA MET A 125 9.41 9.38 -3.33
C MET A 125 10.46 8.30 -3.12
N VAL A 126 10.84 7.59 -4.18
CA VAL A 126 11.89 6.56 -4.12
C VAL A 126 13.24 7.14 -3.70
N LYS A 127 13.58 8.35 -4.18
CA LYS A 127 14.80 9.03 -3.73
C LYS A 127 14.79 9.28 -2.22
N ALA A 128 13.68 9.68 -1.64
CA ALA A 128 13.54 9.85 -0.19
C ALA A 128 13.65 8.50 0.55
N MET A 129 12.95 7.46 0.08
CA MET A 129 13.08 6.11 0.65
C MET A 129 14.52 5.61 0.67
N LEU A 130 15.26 5.80 -0.43
CA LEU A 130 16.68 5.41 -0.52
C LEU A 130 17.58 6.24 0.41
N ALA A 131 17.24 7.52 0.63
CA ALA A 131 17.98 8.39 1.56
C ALA A 131 17.75 7.95 3.03
N ASP A 132 16.58 7.41 3.34
CA ASP A 132 16.23 6.82 4.63
C ASP A 132 16.77 5.39 4.81
N GLY A 133 17.58 4.90 3.86
CA GLY A 133 18.23 3.59 3.93
C GLY A 133 17.35 2.41 3.52
N LEU A 134 16.18 2.67 2.95
CA LEU A 134 15.27 1.64 2.45
C LEU A 134 15.68 1.12 1.07
N ALA A 135 15.15 -0.05 0.70
CA ALA A 135 15.44 -0.70 -0.58
C ALA A 135 14.16 -1.09 -1.34
N PRO A 136 13.27 -0.12 -1.66
CA PRO A 136 12.03 -0.42 -2.35
C PRO A 136 12.29 -1.02 -3.74
N THR A 137 11.38 -1.89 -4.17
CA THR A 137 11.30 -2.34 -5.57
C THR A 137 9.93 -2.03 -6.15
N VAL A 138 9.86 -1.76 -7.45
CA VAL A 138 8.62 -1.64 -8.20
C VAL A 138 8.36 -2.97 -8.88
N LEU A 139 7.28 -3.63 -8.49
CA LEU A 139 6.89 -4.95 -8.98
C LEU A 139 5.95 -4.87 -10.18
N SER A 140 5.10 -3.84 -10.23
CA SER A 140 4.13 -3.60 -11.29
C SER A 140 3.86 -2.10 -11.43
N SER A 141 3.43 -1.68 -12.62
CA SER A 141 3.05 -0.32 -12.95
C SER A 141 1.94 -0.30 -14.00
N TYR A 142 1.97 0.52 -15.05
CA TYR A 142 0.97 0.45 -16.11
C TYR A 142 0.85 -0.98 -16.67
N ARG A 143 -0.39 -1.42 -16.83
CA ARG A 143 -0.76 -2.71 -17.41
C ARG A 143 -1.94 -2.50 -18.34
N SER A 144 -1.78 -2.85 -19.62
CA SER A 144 -2.85 -2.73 -20.60
C SER A 144 -4.03 -3.67 -20.28
N TYR A 145 -5.16 -3.45 -20.92
CA TYR A 145 -6.31 -4.37 -20.85
C TYR A 145 -5.90 -5.82 -21.14
N PHE A 146 -5.09 -6.03 -22.19
CA PHE A 146 -4.67 -7.37 -22.59
C PHE A 146 -3.67 -8.00 -21.63
N ASP A 147 -2.75 -7.21 -21.07
CA ASP A 147 -1.84 -7.70 -20.04
C ASP A 147 -2.59 -8.05 -18.74
N GLN A 148 -3.65 -7.27 -18.43
CA GLN A 148 -4.54 -7.59 -17.32
C GLN A 148 -5.28 -8.90 -17.56
N ALA A 149 -5.75 -9.17 -18.79
CA ALA A 149 -6.40 -10.43 -19.11
C ALA A 149 -5.46 -11.63 -18.89
N VAL A 150 -4.19 -11.50 -19.25
CA VAL A 150 -3.17 -12.53 -18.97
C VAL A 150 -2.97 -12.73 -17.46
N ALA A 151 -2.84 -11.62 -16.71
CA ALA A 151 -2.63 -11.68 -15.27
C ALA A 151 -3.83 -12.29 -14.53
N HIS A 152 -5.05 -11.90 -14.90
CA HIS A 152 -6.27 -12.43 -14.31
C HIS A 152 -6.48 -13.92 -14.63
N ASN A 153 -6.29 -14.32 -15.90
CA ASN A 153 -6.40 -15.72 -16.31
C ASN A 153 -5.42 -16.64 -15.56
N ARG A 154 -4.25 -16.14 -15.22
CA ARG A 154 -3.31 -16.89 -14.38
C ARG A 154 -3.95 -17.22 -13.02
N TRP A 155 -4.59 -16.25 -12.37
CA TRP A 155 -5.26 -16.47 -11.08
C TRP A 155 -6.49 -17.38 -11.18
N LEU A 156 -7.23 -17.33 -12.31
CA LEU A 156 -8.32 -18.29 -12.56
C LEU A 156 -7.82 -19.74 -12.60
N VAL A 157 -6.55 -19.97 -12.92
CA VAL A 157 -5.93 -21.31 -12.90
C VAL A 157 -5.33 -21.65 -11.54
N GLU A 158 -4.64 -20.68 -10.89
CA GLU A 158 -3.89 -20.91 -9.65
C GLU A 158 -4.82 -20.93 -8.41
N ASP A 159 -5.79 -20.03 -8.34
CA ASP A 159 -6.77 -19.92 -7.24
C ASP A 159 -8.14 -19.43 -7.78
N PRO A 160 -8.89 -20.31 -8.46
CA PRO A 160 -10.16 -19.94 -9.11
C PRO A 160 -11.23 -19.42 -8.15
N ALA A 161 -11.15 -19.80 -6.86
CA ALA A 161 -12.14 -19.38 -5.86
C ALA A 161 -11.97 -17.90 -5.48
N ASN A 162 -10.74 -17.39 -5.48
CA ASN A 162 -10.40 -16.03 -5.03
C ASN A 162 -9.87 -15.15 -6.16
N ALA A 163 -9.83 -15.64 -7.39
CA ALA A 163 -9.20 -14.97 -8.53
C ALA A 163 -9.67 -13.51 -8.71
N ASN A 164 -10.97 -13.24 -8.59
CA ASN A 164 -11.54 -11.90 -8.74
C ASN A 164 -11.17 -10.94 -7.59
N GLU A 165 -10.92 -11.48 -6.39
CA GLU A 165 -10.50 -10.67 -5.23
C GLU A 165 -9.00 -10.37 -5.25
N ILE A 166 -8.21 -11.22 -5.94
CA ILE A 166 -6.76 -11.10 -6.06
C ILE A 166 -6.36 -10.26 -7.28
N SER A 167 -7.14 -10.33 -8.34
CA SER A 167 -6.82 -9.69 -9.62
C SER A 167 -8.09 -9.21 -10.29
N ALA A 168 -8.20 -7.90 -10.49
CA ALA A 168 -9.34 -7.30 -11.16
C ALA A 168 -9.56 -7.87 -12.57
N LEU A 169 -10.80 -7.86 -13.05
CA LEU A 169 -11.15 -8.18 -14.42
C LEU A 169 -10.44 -7.24 -15.41
N PRO A 170 -10.19 -7.67 -16.68
CA PRO A 170 -9.68 -6.79 -17.72
C PRO A 170 -10.58 -5.56 -17.90
N GLY A 171 -9.98 -4.39 -17.95
CA GLY A 171 -10.70 -3.11 -17.96
C GLY A 171 -11.07 -2.57 -16.58
N HIS A 172 -11.05 -3.39 -15.52
CA HIS A 172 -11.42 -3.03 -14.16
C HIS A 172 -10.22 -2.87 -13.24
N SER A 173 -9.02 -2.83 -13.78
CA SER A 173 -7.78 -2.61 -13.02
C SER A 173 -7.33 -1.16 -13.10
N GLU A 174 -7.04 -0.55 -11.96
CA GLU A 174 -6.45 0.79 -11.87
C GLU A 174 -5.07 0.89 -12.56
N HIS A 175 -4.37 -0.22 -12.75
CA HIS A 175 -3.11 -0.25 -13.50
C HIS A 175 -3.26 0.25 -14.94
N GLN A 176 -4.45 0.11 -15.55
CA GLN A 176 -4.69 0.60 -16.90
C GLN A 176 -4.74 2.14 -16.97
N LEU A 177 -5.00 2.81 -15.84
CA LEU A 177 -4.90 4.28 -15.74
C LEU A 177 -3.46 4.80 -15.86
N GLY A 178 -2.46 3.94 -15.67
CA GLY A 178 -1.05 4.34 -15.67
C GLY A 178 -0.66 5.23 -14.49
N THR A 179 -1.40 5.19 -13.40
CA THR A 179 -1.14 5.98 -12.17
C THR A 179 -0.79 5.12 -10.97
N VAL A 180 -0.76 3.80 -11.13
CA VAL A 180 -0.59 2.83 -10.05
C VAL A 180 0.80 2.22 -10.07
N VAL A 181 1.33 1.97 -8.87
CA VAL A 181 2.58 1.25 -8.62
C VAL A 181 2.37 0.23 -7.52
N ASP A 182 2.80 -1.00 -7.77
CA ASP A 182 2.94 -2.03 -6.75
C ASP A 182 4.37 -2.08 -6.25
N PHE A 183 4.54 -1.99 -4.93
CA PHE A 183 5.83 -2.01 -4.28
C PHE A 183 6.20 -3.39 -3.74
N GLY A 184 7.50 -3.67 -3.73
CA GLY A 184 8.10 -4.81 -3.06
C GLY A 184 9.13 -4.38 -2.02
N SER A 185 9.47 -5.32 -1.13
CA SER A 185 10.48 -5.16 -0.09
C SER A 185 11.39 -6.40 -0.05
N PRO A 186 12.69 -6.22 0.19
CA PRO A 186 13.60 -7.33 0.41
C PRO A 186 13.32 -8.10 1.71
N GLU A 187 12.47 -7.56 2.59
CA GLU A 187 12.09 -8.21 3.85
C GLU A 187 11.01 -9.30 3.65
N ILE A 188 10.26 -9.28 2.54
CA ILE A 188 9.16 -10.23 2.29
C ILE A 188 9.58 -11.70 2.37
N PRO A 189 10.71 -12.15 1.79
CA PRO A 189 11.14 -13.54 1.93
C PRO A 189 11.34 -13.98 3.37
N GLY A 190 11.86 -13.09 4.22
CA GLY A 190 12.04 -13.37 5.65
C GLY A 190 10.74 -13.48 6.43
N LEU A 191 9.71 -12.73 6.04
CA LEU A 191 8.39 -12.74 6.66
C LEU A 191 7.51 -13.91 6.19
N THR A 192 7.57 -14.24 4.91
CA THR A 192 6.70 -15.25 4.30
C THR A 192 7.35 -16.65 4.23
N GLY A 193 8.67 -16.72 4.33
CA GLY A 193 9.44 -17.93 4.03
C GLY A 193 9.49 -18.28 2.52
N SER A 194 8.99 -17.40 1.64
CA SER A 194 8.91 -17.59 0.20
C SER A 194 9.71 -16.53 -0.55
N THR A 195 10.53 -16.96 -1.50
CA THR A 195 11.25 -16.07 -2.44
C THR A 195 10.51 -15.85 -3.75
N THR A 196 9.38 -16.55 -3.96
CA THR A 196 8.62 -16.53 -5.21
C THR A 196 7.29 -15.79 -5.12
N ALA A 197 6.87 -15.36 -3.92
CA ALA A 197 5.64 -14.62 -3.68
C ALA A 197 5.97 -13.16 -3.27
N PRO A 198 6.23 -12.27 -4.23
CA PRO A 198 6.62 -10.89 -3.92
C PRO A 198 5.45 -10.06 -3.36
N PHE A 199 4.22 -10.43 -3.67
CA PHE A 199 3.00 -9.81 -3.15
C PHE A 199 2.55 -10.53 -1.88
N SER A 200 2.41 -9.79 -0.79
CA SER A 200 1.98 -10.34 0.50
C SER A 200 1.32 -9.27 1.36
N PRO A 201 0.20 -9.57 2.03
CA PRO A 201 -0.38 -8.68 3.04
C PRO A 201 0.61 -8.28 4.14
N LEU A 202 1.66 -9.10 4.39
CA LEU A 202 2.73 -8.78 5.33
C LEU A 202 3.66 -7.64 4.87
N PHE A 203 3.44 -7.09 3.66
CA PHE A 203 4.18 -5.92 3.18
C PHE A 203 4.03 -4.72 4.12
N ASP A 204 2.88 -4.55 4.79
CA ASP A 204 2.65 -3.52 5.81
C ASP A 204 3.60 -3.64 7.02
N GLN A 205 4.18 -4.83 7.24
CA GLN A 205 5.14 -5.09 8.32
C GLN A 205 6.59 -4.85 7.90
N THR A 206 6.85 -4.58 6.63
CA THR A 206 8.18 -4.23 6.13
C THR A 206 8.53 -2.77 6.46
N SER A 207 9.81 -2.44 6.39
CA SER A 207 10.27 -1.06 6.56
C SER A 207 9.74 -0.16 5.44
N GLU A 208 9.70 -0.66 4.20
CA GLU A 208 9.13 0.03 3.03
C GLU A 208 7.62 0.26 3.18
N GLY A 209 6.87 -0.76 3.60
CA GLY A 209 5.41 -0.65 3.79
C GLY A 209 5.04 0.36 4.86
N ARG A 210 5.72 0.32 6.02
CA ARG A 210 5.52 1.30 7.09
C ARG A 210 5.89 2.73 6.67
N TRP A 211 6.96 2.89 5.89
CA TRP A 211 7.35 4.19 5.37
C TRP A 211 6.30 4.74 4.39
N LEU A 212 5.84 3.92 3.45
CA LEU A 212 4.80 4.30 2.49
C LEU A 212 3.49 4.68 3.17
N ALA A 213 3.03 3.90 4.14
CA ALA A 213 1.81 4.22 4.90
C ALA A 213 1.89 5.58 5.59
N LYS A 214 3.09 6.02 5.97
CA LYS A 214 3.32 7.28 6.68
C LYS A 214 3.59 8.47 5.75
N HIS A 215 4.20 8.26 4.57
CA HIS A 215 4.80 9.33 3.77
C HIS A 215 4.32 9.39 2.32
N ALA A 216 3.67 8.34 1.78
CA ALA A 216 3.30 8.29 0.35
C ALA A 216 2.43 9.48 -0.07
N PHE A 217 1.54 9.95 0.81
CA PHE A 217 0.65 11.09 0.54
C PHE A 217 1.41 12.39 0.25
N GLU A 218 2.60 12.59 0.85
CA GLU A 218 3.45 13.76 0.62
C GLU A 218 3.92 13.86 -0.84
N TYR A 219 3.91 12.74 -1.54
CA TYR A 219 4.28 12.60 -2.94
C TYR A 219 3.08 12.40 -3.87
N GLY A 220 1.86 12.48 -3.33
CA GLY A 220 0.63 12.38 -4.10
C GLY A 220 0.12 10.95 -4.31
N PHE A 221 0.62 9.97 -3.55
CA PHE A 221 0.17 8.59 -3.61
C PHE A 221 -0.75 8.23 -2.44
N SER A 222 -1.78 7.43 -2.73
CA SER A 222 -2.71 6.88 -1.75
C SER A 222 -2.83 5.37 -1.96
N MET A 223 -2.95 4.60 -0.88
CA MET A 223 -3.29 3.18 -0.95
C MET A 223 -4.73 3.03 -1.43
N SER A 224 -4.97 2.22 -2.48
CA SER A 224 -6.32 2.04 -3.04
C SER A 224 -7.15 1.02 -2.27
N SER A 225 -6.54 -0.08 -1.84
CA SER A 225 -7.22 -1.21 -1.19
C SER A 225 -6.77 -1.42 0.26
N PRO A 226 -7.09 -0.47 1.20
CA PRO A 226 -6.78 -0.63 2.62
C PRO A 226 -7.69 -1.70 3.27
N PRO A 227 -7.41 -2.12 4.52
CA PRO A 227 -8.26 -3.06 5.22
C PRO A 227 -9.73 -2.61 5.24
N GLY A 228 -10.65 -3.49 4.86
CA GLY A 228 -12.10 -3.22 4.81
C GLY A 228 -12.58 -2.49 3.55
N ALA A 229 -11.70 -2.22 2.58
CA ALA A 229 -12.07 -1.58 1.32
C ALA A 229 -12.78 -2.53 0.34
N GLN A 230 -12.66 -3.84 0.50
CA GLN A 230 -13.13 -4.87 -0.45
C GLN A 230 -14.58 -4.71 -0.92
N LEU A 231 -15.48 -4.26 -0.05
CA LEU A 231 -16.89 -4.03 -0.42
C LEU A 231 -17.09 -2.92 -1.47
N LEU A 232 -16.11 -2.00 -1.61
CA LEU A 232 -16.18 -0.90 -2.58
C LEU A 232 -15.22 -1.13 -3.75
N THR A 233 -14.05 -1.69 -3.49
CA THR A 233 -13.00 -1.90 -4.51
C THR A 233 -13.15 -3.22 -5.27
N GLY A 234 -13.82 -4.22 -4.65
CA GLY A 234 -13.84 -5.60 -5.15
C GLY A 234 -12.57 -6.38 -4.83
N LEU A 235 -11.49 -5.73 -4.41
CA LEU A 235 -10.17 -6.32 -4.21
C LEU A 235 -9.87 -6.57 -2.73
N ALA A 236 -9.09 -7.60 -2.46
CA ALA A 236 -8.54 -7.90 -1.15
C ALA A 236 -7.61 -6.78 -0.64
N TYR A 237 -7.18 -6.87 0.62
CA TYR A 237 -6.20 -5.93 1.19
C TYR A 237 -4.86 -6.02 0.45
N GLU A 238 -4.43 -4.89 -0.13
CA GLU A 238 -3.22 -4.78 -0.93
C GLU A 238 -2.32 -3.65 -0.41
N PRO A 239 -1.54 -3.87 0.66
CA PRO A 239 -0.68 -2.84 1.25
C PRO A 239 0.46 -2.37 0.34
N TRP A 240 0.74 -3.05 -0.74
CA TRP A 240 1.74 -2.72 -1.75
C TRP A 240 1.21 -1.80 -2.86
N HIS A 241 -0.11 -1.69 -3.03
CA HIS A 241 -0.79 -1.03 -4.15
C HIS A 241 -1.07 0.44 -3.86
N TYR A 242 -0.33 1.33 -4.52
CA TYR A 242 -0.43 2.77 -4.34
C TYR A 242 -0.75 3.47 -5.66
N ARG A 243 -1.77 4.32 -5.63
CA ARG A 243 -2.21 5.12 -6.76
C ARG A 243 -1.82 6.58 -6.59
N TYR A 244 -1.27 7.17 -7.66
CA TYR A 244 -1.05 8.60 -7.75
C TYR A 244 -2.36 9.33 -8.04
N VAL A 245 -2.77 10.18 -7.12
CA VAL A 245 -4.00 10.99 -7.17
C VAL A 245 -3.70 12.49 -7.08
N GLY A 246 -2.41 12.86 -7.10
CA GLY A 246 -1.94 14.22 -6.86
C GLY A 246 -1.77 14.53 -5.37
N VAL A 247 -0.81 15.42 -5.05
CA VAL A 247 -0.41 15.70 -3.65
C VAL A 247 -1.58 16.21 -2.82
N GLU A 248 -2.37 17.09 -3.40
CA GLU A 248 -3.49 17.73 -2.72
C GLU A 248 -4.56 16.70 -2.30
N MET A 249 -4.99 15.85 -3.23
CA MET A 249 -5.96 14.79 -2.95
C MET A 249 -5.39 13.73 -1.99
N ALA A 250 -4.16 13.28 -2.20
CA ALA A 250 -3.53 12.31 -1.31
C ALA A 250 -3.42 12.83 0.13
N THR A 251 -3.07 14.12 0.30
CA THR A 251 -3.04 14.78 1.61
C THR A 251 -4.43 14.83 2.26
N TYR A 252 -5.47 15.15 1.46
CA TYR A 252 -6.84 15.13 1.96
C TYR A 252 -7.28 13.72 2.40
N LEU A 253 -7.02 12.70 1.59
CA LEU A 253 -7.36 11.31 1.90
C LEU A 253 -6.65 10.85 3.18
N HIS A 254 -5.35 11.13 3.30
CA HIS A 254 -4.57 10.82 4.49
C HIS A 254 -5.12 11.51 5.74
N ALA A 255 -5.39 12.80 5.69
CA ALA A 255 -5.90 13.58 6.82
C ALA A 255 -7.31 13.18 7.24
N SER A 256 -8.16 12.76 6.29
CA SER A 256 -9.55 12.35 6.56
C SER A 256 -9.68 10.87 6.93
N GLY A 257 -8.63 10.06 6.75
CA GLY A 257 -8.69 8.61 6.92
C GLY A 257 -9.54 7.89 5.87
N LEU A 258 -9.79 8.56 4.73
CA LEU A 258 -10.53 7.99 3.62
C LEU A 258 -9.56 7.43 2.58
N TYR A 259 -10.00 6.43 1.82
CA TYR A 259 -9.39 6.05 0.55
C TYR A 259 -10.24 6.60 -0.62
N LEU A 260 -9.69 6.58 -1.85
CA LEU A 260 -10.28 7.29 -2.98
C LEU A 260 -11.72 6.86 -3.28
N ASP A 261 -12.01 5.55 -3.31
CA ASP A 261 -13.35 5.07 -3.61
C ASP A 261 -14.38 5.48 -2.56
N GLN A 262 -14.01 5.49 -1.27
CA GLN A 262 -14.88 6.05 -0.22
C GLN A 262 -15.15 7.54 -0.42
N TYR A 263 -14.12 8.29 -0.79
CA TYR A 263 -14.28 9.72 -1.08
C TYR A 263 -15.22 9.91 -2.27
N LEU A 264 -14.96 9.23 -3.40
CA LEU A 264 -15.80 9.32 -4.60
C LEU A 264 -17.23 8.89 -4.31
N PHE A 265 -17.45 7.81 -3.55
CA PHE A 265 -18.77 7.38 -3.13
C PHE A 265 -19.50 8.43 -2.29
N LYS A 266 -18.81 9.10 -1.35
CA LYS A 266 -19.42 10.14 -0.50
C LYS A 266 -19.78 11.40 -1.25
N VAL A 267 -18.90 11.85 -2.16
CA VAL A 267 -19.07 13.14 -2.86
C VAL A 267 -19.79 13.02 -4.18
N ARG A 268 -19.82 11.82 -4.76
CA ARG A 268 -20.54 11.46 -5.98
C ARG A 268 -21.45 10.26 -5.72
N PRO A 269 -22.51 10.40 -4.91
CA PRO A 269 -23.47 9.33 -4.72
C PRO A 269 -24.20 9.09 -6.04
N VAL A 270 -23.54 8.42 -6.98
CA VAL A 270 -24.14 7.99 -8.23
C VAL A 270 -24.50 6.53 -8.07
N MET A 271 -25.76 6.20 -8.26
CA MET A 271 -26.19 4.81 -8.37
C MET A 271 -25.31 4.12 -9.40
N PRO A 272 -24.75 2.93 -9.11
CA PRO A 272 -24.00 2.18 -10.09
C PRO A 272 -24.86 2.04 -11.36
N CYS A 273 -24.21 2.17 -12.51
CA CYS A 273 -24.86 1.83 -13.76
C CYS A 273 -25.13 0.33 -13.72
N LEU A 274 -26.35 -0.07 -13.47
CA LEU A 274 -26.74 -1.48 -13.63
C LEU A 274 -26.52 -1.86 -15.09
N PRO A 275 -25.95 -3.07 -15.34
CA PRO A 275 -25.70 -3.56 -16.68
C PRO A 275 -26.96 -3.65 -17.53
#